data_0ab8575ae6b6572c07fc075feef36df5
#
_entry.id   0ab8575ae6b6572c07fc075feef36df5
#
_cell.length_a   1.000
_cell.length_b   1.000
_cell.length_c   1.000
_cell.angle_alpha   90.00
_cell.angle_beta   90.00
_cell.angle_gamma   90.00
#
_symmetry.space_group_name_H-M   'P 1'
#
loop_
_entity.id
_entity.type
_entity.pdbx_description
1 polymer ?
#
loop_
_entity_poly.entity_id
_entity_poly.type
_entity_poly.pdbx_seq_one_letter_code
_entity_poly.pdbx_strand_id
1 'polypeptide(L)'
;MAESSIHRSMKEAARTELERECYQVVEEPLFPPTRWISWSGYRPDLLGYRSDGHTQELVVVECETHPCMHRFLAKNFSTLSFQPSITRVGSIRRILAVPQGRLHDVDLSLRRRWDIWLIGCTGSVQKLPMLD
;
A
#
# COMPACT_ATOMS: atom_id res chain seq x y z
N MET A 1 -4.60 -16.82 11.15
CA MET A 1 -5.60 -17.13 10.14
C MET A 1 -4.97 -17.11 8.75
N ALA A 2 -5.31 -18.08 7.91
CA ALA A 2 -4.74 -18.15 6.58
C ALA A 2 -5.21 -16.99 5.71
N GLU A 3 -4.32 -16.47 4.90
CA GLU A 3 -4.62 -15.43 3.93
C GLU A 3 -5.46 -16.01 2.80
N SER A 4 -6.47 -15.28 2.34
CA SER A 4 -7.30 -15.73 1.22
C SER A 4 -6.50 -15.73 -0.08
N SER A 5 -6.90 -16.57 -1.04
CA SER A 5 -6.25 -16.64 -2.33
C SER A 5 -6.39 -15.32 -3.11
N ILE A 6 -7.52 -14.63 -2.94
CA ILE A 6 -7.74 -13.34 -3.59
C ILE A 6 -6.78 -12.30 -3.02
N HIS A 7 -6.66 -12.24 -1.70
CA HIS A 7 -5.74 -11.31 -1.04
C HIS A 7 -4.30 -11.57 -1.48
N ARG A 8 -3.91 -12.83 -1.54
CA ARG A 8 -2.58 -13.23 -2.00
C ARG A 8 -2.32 -12.80 -3.45
N SER A 9 -3.27 -13.04 -4.33
CA SER A 9 -3.15 -12.64 -5.74
C SER A 9 -3.00 -11.13 -5.88
N MET A 10 -3.75 -10.37 -5.07
CA MET A 10 -3.66 -8.91 -5.08
C MET A 10 -2.28 -8.43 -4.63
N LYS A 11 -1.74 -9.04 -3.60
CA LYS A 11 -0.39 -8.70 -3.14
C LYS A 11 0.66 -8.97 -4.21
N GLU A 12 0.55 -10.11 -4.88
CA GLU A 12 1.48 -10.46 -5.95
C GLU A 12 1.40 -9.48 -7.12
N ALA A 13 0.19 -9.11 -7.52
CA ALA A 13 -0.01 -8.15 -8.60
C ALA A 13 0.56 -6.77 -8.23
N ALA A 14 0.29 -6.30 -7.02
CA ALA A 14 0.80 -5.03 -6.55
C ALA A 14 2.33 -5.04 -6.44
N ARG A 15 2.88 -6.13 -5.93
CA ARG A 15 4.33 -6.29 -5.83
C ARG A 15 4.99 -6.22 -7.20
N THR A 16 4.47 -6.96 -8.17
CA THR A 16 5.01 -6.98 -9.53
C THR A 16 5.00 -5.57 -10.12
N GLU A 17 3.91 -4.84 -9.92
CA GLU A 17 3.79 -3.48 -10.44
C GLU A 17 4.77 -2.53 -9.79
N LEU A 18 4.97 -2.63 -8.47
CA LEU A 18 5.96 -1.82 -7.77
C LEU A 18 7.38 -2.13 -8.24
N GLU A 19 7.67 -3.40 -8.48
CA GLU A 19 8.98 -3.79 -8.99
C GLU A 19 9.23 -3.24 -10.38
N ARG A 20 8.18 -3.12 -11.21
CA ARG A 20 8.29 -2.45 -12.50
C ARG A 20 8.61 -0.97 -12.36
N GLU A 21 8.16 -0.35 -11.28
CA GLU A 21 8.47 1.05 -10.96
C GLU A 21 9.82 1.18 -10.22
N CYS A 22 10.61 0.12 -10.21
CA CYS A 22 11.94 0.07 -9.62
C CYS A 22 12.00 0.16 -8.10
N TYR A 23 10.90 -0.18 -7.43
CA TYR A 23 10.92 -0.32 -5.98
C TYR A 23 11.47 -1.69 -5.58
N GLN A 24 12.18 -1.72 -4.47
CA GLN A 24 12.42 -2.96 -3.75
C GLN A 24 11.22 -3.18 -2.83
N VAL A 25 10.71 -4.41 -2.76
CA VAL A 25 9.44 -4.67 -2.08
C VAL A 25 9.63 -5.74 -1.01
N VAL A 26 9.06 -5.48 0.17
CA VAL A 26 9.04 -6.44 1.28
C VAL A 26 7.59 -6.69 1.66
N GLU A 27 7.20 -7.96 1.82
CA GLU A 27 5.87 -8.33 2.30
C GLU A 27 5.85 -8.32 3.83
N GLU A 28 4.79 -7.72 4.38
CA GLU A 28 4.50 -7.73 5.81
C GLU A 28 5.76 -7.55 6.68
N PRO A 29 6.54 -6.48 6.46
CA PRO A 29 7.80 -6.31 7.17
C PRO A 29 7.59 -6.12 8.67
N LEU A 30 8.32 -6.90 9.47
CA LEU A 30 8.31 -6.76 10.92
C LEU A 30 9.23 -5.62 11.37
N PHE A 31 10.28 -5.39 10.60
CA PHE A 31 11.28 -4.36 10.89
C PHE A 31 11.50 -3.50 9.67
N PRO A 32 11.87 -2.22 9.85
CA PRO A 32 12.24 -1.38 8.70
C PRO A 32 13.34 -2.05 7.88
N PRO A 33 13.19 -2.12 6.55
CA PRO A 33 14.17 -2.80 5.69
C PRO A 33 15.49 -2.04 5.56
N THR A 34 15.52 -0.76 5.91
CA THR A 34 16.72 0.05 5.90
C THR A 34 16.79 0.90 7.16
N ARG A 35 18.00 1.37 7.50
CA ARG A 35 18.20 2.23 8.65
C ARG A 35 17.65 3.66 8.48
N TRP A 36 17.25 4.02 7.26
CA TRP A 36 16.70 5.35 6.99
C TRP A 36 15.20 5.43 7.24
N ILE A 37 14.56 4.29 7.48
CA ILE A 37 13.13 4.20 7.69
C ILE A 37 12.90 3.70 9.10
N SER A 38 11.99 4.35 9.83
CA SER A 38 11.59 3.86 11.14
C SER A 38 10.07 3.94 11.27
N TRP A 39 9.49 3.02 12.01
CA TRP A 39 8.09 3.05 12.40
C TRP A 39 7.89 2.17 13.62
N SER A 40 6.71 2.24 14.21
CA SER A 40 6.33 1.37 15.31
C SER A 40 4.85 1.03 15.21
N GLY A 41 4.53 -0.19 15.59
CA GLY A 41 3.15 -0.61 15.82
C GLY A 41 2.34 -1.03 14.58
N TYR A 42 2.74 -0.68 13.38
CA TYR A 42 1.98 -1.03 12.19
C TYR A 42 2.82 -1.82 11.19
N ARG A 43 2.20 -2.81 10.56
CA ARG A 43 2.86 -3.64 9.55
C ARG A 43 2.01 -3.63 8.27
N PRO A 44 2.46 -2.93 7.21
CA PRO A 44 1.73 -2.92 5.95
C PRO A 44 1.78 -4.28 5.25
N ASP A 45 0.82 -4.51 4.34
CA ASP A 45 0.85 -5.72 3.51
C ASP A 45 2.11 -5.74 2.63
N LEU A 46 2.44 -4.61 2.03
CA LEU A 46 3.67 -4.44 1.26
C LEU A 46 4.32 -3.13 1.61
N LEU A 47 5.64 -3.13 1.60
CA LEU A 47 6.43 -1.92 1.73
C LEU A 47 7.40 -1.89 0.58
N GLY A 48 7.34 -0.82 -0.22
CA GLY A 48 8.30 -0.58 -1.28
C GLY A 48 9.20 0.60 -0.93
N TYR A 49 10.44 0.52 -1.34
CA TYR A 49 11.37 1.62 -1.14
C TYR A 49 12.36 1.68 -2.30
N ARG A 50 12.78 2.90 -2.61
CA ARG A 50 13.82 3.13 -3.60
C ARG A 50 14.55 4.42 -3.27
N SER A 51 15.79 4.51 -3.74
CA SER A 51 16.64 5.68 -3.57
C SER A 51 16.87 6.35 -4.92
N ASP A 52 16.80 7.68 -4.91
CA ASP A 52 17.01 8.52 -6.07
C ASP A 52 18.26 9.39 -5.80
N GLY A 53 19.37 8.75 -5.45
CA GLY A 53 20.61 9.45 -5.12
C GLY A 53 20.60 10.15 -3.79
N HIS A 54 19.83 11.23 -3.66
CA HIS A 54 19.79 12.03 -2.42
C HIS A 54 18.52 11.86 -1.61
N THR A 55 17.47 11.33 -2.22
CA THR A 55 16.17 11.17 -1.54
C THR A 55 15.78 9.71 -1.48
N GLN A 56 15.00 9.39 -0.46
CA GLN A 56 14.38 8.07 -0.32
C GLN A 56 12.90 8.19 -0.64
N GLU A 57 12.38 7.24 -1.40
CA GLU A 57 10.95 7.15 -1.67
C GLU A 57 10.41 5.90 -1.00
N LEU A 58 9.29 6.06 -0.32
CA LEU A 58 8.64 4.96 0.40
C LEU A 58 7.23 4.82 -0.10
N VAL A 59 6.79 3.59 -0.34
CA VAL A 59 5.40 3.30 -0.67
C VAL A 59 4.87 2.23 0.28
N VAL A 60 3.68 2.50 0.82
CA VAL A 60 2.97 1.58 1.70
C VAL A 60 1.74 1.08 0.94
N VAL A 61 1.56 -0.23 0.87
CA VAL A 61 0.42 -0.83 0.18
C VAL A 61 -0.40 -1.65 1.17
N GLU A 62 -1.71 -1.38 1.20
CA GLU A 62 -2.69 -2.21 1.87
C GLU A 62 -3.57 -2.86 0.82
N CYS A 63 -3.83 -4.15 0.97
CA CYS A 63 -4.70 -4.90 0.07
C CYS A 63 -5.98 -5.24 0.81
N GLU A 64 -7.12 -4.78 0.30
CA GLU A 64 -8.43 -5.02 0.90
C GLU A 64 -9.38 -5.64 -0.12
N THR A 65 -9.87 -6.84 0.20
CA THR A 65 -10.85 -7.51 -0.67
C THR A 65 -12.25 -6.91 -0.51
N HIS A 66 -12.53 -6.28 0.63
CA HIS A 66 -13.81 -5.64 0.94
C HIS A 66 -13.53 -4.25 1.50
N PRO A 67 -13.26 -3.26 0.63
CA PRO A 67 -12.78 -1.94 1.05
C PRO A 67 -13.88 -1.04 1.61
N CYS A 68 -14.47 -1.43 2.70
CA CYS A 68 -15.46 -0.63 3.41
C CYS A 68 -14.74 0.25 4.44
N MET A 69 -15.05 1.54 4.47
CA MET A 69 -14.40 2.50 5.37
C MET A 69 -14.43 2.03 6.82
N HIS A 70 -15.59 1.57 7.27
CA HIS A 70 -15.76 1.13 8.65
C HIS A 70 -14.83 -0.03 8.98
N ARG A 71 -14.80 -1.05 8.12
CA ARG A 71 -13.91 -2.21 8.29
C ARG A 71 -12.45 -1.81 8.20
N PHE A 72 -12.15 -0.94 7.25
CA PHE A 72 -10.78 -0.48 7.04
C PHE A 72 -10.26 0.25 8.28
N LEU A 73 -11.06 1.15 8.83
CA LEU A 73 -10.70 1.88 10.04
C LEU A 73 -10.52 0.96 11.24
N ALA A 74 -11.43 0.00 11.41
CA ALA A 74 -11.36 -0.94 12.53
C ALA A 74 -10.11 -1.82 12.45
N LYS A 75 -9.75 -2.27 11.23
CA LYS A 75 -8.62 -3.16 11.01
C LYS A 75 -7.30 -2.40 10.89
N ASN A 76 -7.32 -1.25 10.24
CA ASN A 76 -6.11 -0.52 9.83
C ASN A 76 -6.09 0.92 10.36
N PHE A 77 -6.63 1.13 11.55
CA PHE A 77 -6.63 2.47 12.16
C PHE A 77 -5.22 3.06 12.19
N SER A 78 -4.25 2.24 12.57
CA SER A 78 -2.84 2.65 12.60
C SER A 78 -2.31 3.08 11.24
N THR A 79 -2.86 2.49 10.15
CA THR A 79 -2.45 2.82 8.80
C THR A 79 -2.76 4.27 8.45
N LEU A 80 -3.91 4.77 8.90
CA LEU A 80 -4.32 6.14 8.60
C LEU A 80 -3.42 7.17 9.29
N SER A 81 -2.91 6.81 10.46
CA SER A 81 -2.01 7.67 11.24
C SER A 81 -0.55 7.26 11.07
N PHE A 82 -0.28 6.21 10.31
CA PHE A 82 1.07 5.71 10.10
C PHE A 82 1.91 6.72 9.34
N GLN A 83 2.99 7.13 9.96
CA GLN A 83 3.93 8.07 9.35
C GLN A 83 5.35 7.56 9.62
N PRO A 84 5.88 6.73 8.73
CA PRO A 84 7.25 6.27 8.89
C PRO A 84 8.20 7.46 8.79
N SER A 85 9.21 7.45 9.63
CA SER A 85 10.25 8.46 9.58
C SER A 85 11.27 8.08 8.51
N ILE A 86 11.63 9.06 7.70
CA ILE A 86 12.68 8.91 6.69
C ILE A 86 13.76 9.92 7.03
N THR A 87 14.97 9.45 7.23
CA THR A 87 16.07 10.33 7.64
C THR A 87 16.56 11.24 6.53
N ARG A 88 16.23 10.92 5.27
CA ARG A 88 16.51 11.78 4.12
C ARG A 88 15.20 12.30 3.57
N VAL A 89 15.22 13.51 3.05
CA VAL A 89 14.04 14.11 2.43
C VAL A 89 13.59 13.24 1.27
N GLY A 90 12.31 12.88 1.26
CA GLY A 90 11.73 12.03 0.25
C GLY A 90 10.22 12.06 0.33
N SER A 91 9.60 11.15 -0.39
CA SER A 91 8.14 11.05 -0.45
C SER A 91 7.64 9.76 0.19
N ILE A 92 6.43 9.83 0.72
CA ILE A 92 5.71 8.66 1.22
C ILE A 92 4.43 8.57 0.42
N ARG A 93 4.24 7.44 -0.23
CA ARG A 93 3.06 7.18 -1.04
C ARG A 93 2.23 6.08 -0.38
N ARG A 94 0.93 6.26 -0.37
CA ARG A 94 0.00 5.27 0.20
C ARG A 94 -0.90 4.73 -0.90
N ILE A 95 -0.94 3.42 -1.03
CA ILE A 95 -1.72 2.74 -2.05
C ILE A 95 -2.68 1.76 -1.39
N LEU A 96 -3.95 1.86 -1.74
CA LEU A 96 -4.96 0.89 -1.36
C LEU A 96 -5.29 0.06 -2.60
N ALA A 97 -4.94 -1.22 -2.57
CA ALA A 97 -5.21 -2.15 -3.65
C ALA A 97 -6.54 -2.87 -3.37
N VAL A 98 -7.45 -2.83 -4.32
CA VAL A 98 -8.78 -3.43 -4.19
C VAL A 98 -9.13 -4.20 -5.45
N PRO A 99 -10.04 -5.19 -5.39
CA PRO A 99 -10.50 -5.87 -6.59
C PRO A 99 -11.18 -4.88 -7.54
N GLN A 100 -11.00 -5.09 -8.84
CA GLN A 100 -11.49 -4.19 -9.88
C GLN A 100 -13.00 -3.91 -9.76
N GLY A 101 -13.78 -4.89 -9.35
CA GLY A 101 -15.22 -4.73 -9.21
C GLY A 101 -15.67 -4.05 -7.92
N ARG A 102 -14.74 -3.61 -7.07
CA ARG A 102 -15.06 -3.06 -5.76
C ARG A 102 -14.81 -1.55 -5.62
N LEU A 103 -14.55 -0.86 -6.72
CA LEU A 103 -14.29 0.58 -6.64
C LEU A 103 -15.43 1.34 -5.98
N HIS A 104 -16.67 0.95 -6.26
CA HIS A 104 -17.85 1.62 -5.70
C HIS A 104 -17.97 1.49 -4.18
N ASP A 105 -17.25 0.52 -3.59
CA ASP A 105 -17.23 0.34 -2.14
C ASP A 105 -16.19 1.22 -1.44
N VAL A 106 -15.36 1.92 -2.21
CA VAL A 106 -14.31 2.79 -1.65
C VAL A 106 -14.86 4.18 -1.41
N ASP A 107 -14.89 4.59 -0.15
CA ASP A 107 -15.39 5.90 0.24
C ASP A 107 -14.53 7.03 -0.32
N LEU A 108 -15.15 8.19 -0.53
CA LEU A 108 -14.44 9.38 -0.99
C LEU A 108 -13.31 9.78 -0.04
N SER A 109 -13.51 9.62 1.26
CA SER A 109 -12.47 9.96 2.23
C SER A 109 -11.22 9.08 2.07
N LEU A 110 -11.38 7.80 1.72
CA LEU A 110 -10.24 6.95 1.40
C LEU A 110 -9.58 7.38 0.11
N ARG A 111 -10.38 7.74 -0.90
CA ARG A 111 -9.85 8.17 -2.20
C ARG A 111 -9.09 9.49 -2.12
N ARG A 112 -9.31 10.27 -1.09
CA ARG A 112 -8.58 11.52 -0.85
C ARG A 112 -7.28 11.32 -0.08
N ARG A 113 -7.10 10.14 0.50
CA ARG A 113 -5.92 9.84 1.34
C ARG A 113 -5.00 8.79 0.72
N TRP A 114 -5.52 8.00 -0.23
CA TRP A 114 -4.82 6.87 -0.82
C TRP A 114 -4.95 6.90 -2.32
N ASP A 115 -3.88 6.50 -3.01
CA ASP A 115 -3.99 6.10 -4.41
C ASP A 115 -4.76 4.77 -4.41
N ILE A 116 -5.64 4.58 -5.38
CA ILE A 116 -6.39 3.33 -5.50
C ILE A 116 -5.85 2.54 -6.67
N TRP A 117 -5.45 1.32 -6.41
CA TRP A 117 -5.05 0.38 -7.46
C TRP A 117 -6.12 -0.67 -7.60
N LEU A 118 -6.75 -0.71 -8.77
CA LEU A 118 -7.77 -1.71 -9.08
C LEU A 118 -7.08 -2.93 -9.68
N ILE A 119 -7.20 -4.07 -9.01
CA ILE A 119 -6.53 -5.30 -9.40
C ILE A 119 -7.54 -6.21 -10.11
N GLY A 120 -7.28 -6.52 -11.39
CA GLY A 120 -8.10 -7.43 -12.14
C GLY A 120 -7.78 -8.89 -11.82
N CYS A 121 -8.67 -9.80 -12.21
CA CYS A 121 -8.51 -11.22 -11.93
C CYS A 121 -7.31 -11.85 -12.64
N THR A 122 -6.80 -11.20 -13.68
CA THR A 122 -5.60 -11.65 -14.39
C THR A 122 -4.33 -10.98 -13.91
N GLY A 123 -4.42 -10.19 -12.84
CA GLY A 123 -3.27 -9.47 -12.30
C GLY A 123 -3.03 -8.11 -12.92
N SER A 124 -3.95 -7.64 -13.77
CA SER A 124 -3.84 -6.28 -14.33
C SER A 124 -4.04 -5.25 -13.23
N VAL A 125 -3.37 -4.10 -13.35
CA VAL A 125 -3.44 -3.03 -12.37
C VAL A 125 -3.85 -1.74 -13.08
N GLN A 126 -4.96 -1.16 -12.62
CA GLN A 126 -5.40 0.16 -13.05
C GLN A 126 -5.16 1.12 -11.89
N LYS A 127 -4.40 2.17 -12.14
CA LYS A 127 -3.99 3.12 -11.09
C LYS A 127 -4.85 4.37 -11.12
N LEU A 128 -5.46 4.68 -9.97
CA LEU A 128 -6.26 5.88 -9.80
C LEU A 128 -5.57 6.73 -8.73
N PRO A 129 -5.07 7.92 -9.09
CA PRO A 129 -4.39 8.77 -8.11
C PRO A 129 -5.37 9.32 -7.08
N MET A 130 -4.83 9.79 -5.95
CA MET A 130 -5.66 10.43 -4.92
C MET A 130 -6.47 11.57 -5.53
N LEU A 131 -7.71 11.71 -5.03
CA LEU A 131 -8.54 12.84 -5.40
C LEU A 131 -8.10 14.09 -4.65
N ASP A 132 -8.24 15.22 -5.30
CA ASP A 132 -7.95 16.53 -4.70
C ASP A 132 -8.98 16.93 -3.65
#